data_6ad893ddce23148cde2588c6ddfc7508
#
_entry.id   6ad893ddce23148cde2588c6ddfc7508
#
_cell.length_a   1.000
_cell.length_b   1.000
_cell.length_c   1.000
_cell.angle_alpha   90.00
_cell.angle_beta   90.00
_cell.angle_gamma   90.00
#
_symmetry.space_group_name_H-M   'P 1'
#
loop_
_entity.id
_entity.type
_entity.pdbx_description
1 polymer ?
#
loop_
_entity_poly.entity_id
_entity_poly.type
_entity_poly.pdbx_seq_one_letter_code
_entity_poly.pdbx_strand_id
1 'polypeptide(L)'
;MGSRVRVTLSASLLACALGLSLVGCITTTPSHSTSSIERSADEAEATLTSIPGVSDARIGPAKDGFQTYMSINIELSDDFSGSDTELLDQVLRQVWSQTEVAPERYAVIRVTGAGRTASGVAAALTELDIRSMEYAQTALSMISADLEARYGTWPQRLAQTR
;
A
#
# COMPACT_ATOMS: atom_id res chain seq x y z
N MET A 1 7.92 -12.83 -54.13
CA MET A 1 8.85 -13.93 -53.73
C MET A 1 8.35 -14.42 -52.39
N GLY A 2 7.69 -15.55 -52.42
CA GLY A 2 7.07 -16.15 -51.24
C GLY A 2 8.05 -17.14 -50.60
N SER A 3 8.00 -17.25 -49.30
CA SER A 3 8.60 -18.36 -48.59
C SER A 3 7.61 -18.90 -47.58
N ARG A 4 7.11 -20.09 -47.88
CA ARG A 4 6.22 -20.90 -47.02
C ARG A 4 7.12 -21.70 -46.08
N VAL A 5 6.85 -21.64 -44.78
CA VAL A 5 7.45 -22.56 -43.81
C VAL A 5 6.37 -23.50 -43.29
N ARG A 6 6.71 -24.76 -43.34
CA ARG A 6 5.87 -25.94 -43.14
C ARG A 6 5.65 -26.20 -41.64
N VAL A 7 4.42 -26.55 -41.34
CA VAL A 7 3.98 -27.18 -40.09
C VAL A 7 4.41 -28.64 -40.11
N THR A 8 5.10 -29.10 -39.07
CA THR A 8 5.27 -30.51 -38.77
C THR A 8 4.55 -30.87 -37.48
N LEU A 9 3.43 -31.57 -37.64
CA LEU A 9 2.80 -32.33 -36.57
C LEU A 9 3.68 -33.55 -36.25
N SER A 10 3.95 -33.74 -34.96
CA SER A 10 4.40 -35.03 -34.45
C SER A 10 3.45 -35.49 -33.35
N ALA A 11 2.65 -36.47 -33.70
CA ALA A 11 1.84 -37.25 -32.79
C ALA A 11 2.76 -38.33 -32.17
N SER A 12 2.68 -38.47 -30.86
CA SER A 12 3.19 -39.65 -30.14
C SER A 12 2.17 -40.11 -29.12
N LEU A 13 1.49 -41.18 -29.50
CA LEU A 13 0.71 -42.08 -28.63
C LEU A 13 1.69 -43.06 -27.95
N LEU A 14 1.49 -43.37 -26.68
CA LEU A 14 1.60 -44.70 -26.01
C LEU A 14 1.35 -44.47 -24.52
N ALA A 15 0.30 -44.98 -23.99
CA ALA A 15 -0.05 -46.32 -23.52
C ALA A 15 0.10 -46.49 -21.99
N CYS A 16 -1.05 -46.70 -21.38
CA CYS A 16 -1.41 -47.53 -20.23
C CYS A 16 -0.36 -47.97 -19.20
N ALA A 17 -0.63 -47.62 -17.92
CA ALA A 17 -0.46 -48.56 -16.81
C ALA A 17 -1.52 -48.33 -15.75
N LEU A 18 -2.44 -49.27 -15.58
CA LEU A 18 -3.34 -49.41 -14.47
C LEU A 18 -2.52 -49.71 -13.21
N GLY A 19 -2.63 -48.88 -12.20
CA GLY A 19 -2.17 -49.09 -10.84
C GLY A 19 -3.31 -48.77 -9.89
N LEU A 20 -4.13 -49.77 -9.53
CA LEU A 20 -5.01 -49.71 -8.37
C LEU A 20 -4.14 -49.65 -7.12
N SER A 21 -4.20 -48.58 -6.40
CA SER A 21 -3.76 -48.51 -5.00
C SER A 21 -4.88 -47.92 -4.16
N LEU A 22 -5.31 -48.76 -3.24
CA LEU A 22 -6.37 -48.56 -2.27
C LEU A 22 -6.04 -47.43 -1.28
N VAL A 23 -7.03 -46.61 -1.03
CA VAL A 23 -7.53 -46.18 0.28
C VAL A 23 -6.57 -45.50 1.25
N GLY A 24 -6.84 -44.25 1.42
CA GLY A 24 -6.57 -43.47 2.59
C GLY A 24 -7.40 -42.21 2.50
N CYS A 25 -8.70 -42.29 2.88
CA CYS A 25 -9.48 -41.10 3.16
C CYS A 25 -8.92 -40.42 4.41
N ILE A 26 -7.82 -39.74 4.28
CA ILE A 26 -7.48 -38.66 5.19
C ILE A 26 -8.30 -37.47 4.71
N THR A 27 -9.43 -37.24 5.37
CA THR A 27 -10.13 -35.97 5.30
C THR A 27 -9.22 -34.91 5.96
N THR A 28 -8.19 -34.53 5.27
CA THR A 28 -7.53 -33.27 5.56
C THR A 28 -8.54 -32.17 5.19
N THR A 29 -9.32 -31.77 6.19
CA THR A 29 -10.02 -30.51 6.15
C THR A 29 -8.93 -29.48 5.77
N PRO A 30 -9.03 -28.81 4.62
CA PRO A 30 -8.14 -27.69 4.37
C PRO A 30 -8.51 -26.67 5.44
N SER A 31 -7.69 -26.58 6.48
CA SER A 31 -7.64 -25.39 7.29
C SER A 31 -7.26 -24.30 6.30
N HIS A 32 -8.27 -23.58 5.81
CA HIS A 32 -8.05 -22.27 5.24
C HIS A 32 -7.53 -21.41 6.37
N SER A 33 -6.24 -21.55 6.68
CA SER A 33 -5.48 -20.49 7.28
C SER A 33 -5.56 -19.38 6.25
N THR A 34 -6.55 -18.51 6.41
CA THR A 34 -6.52 -17.20 5.78
C THR A 34 -5.32 -16.54 6.44
N SER A 35 -4.14 -16.78 5.90
CA SER A 35 -2.95 -16.01 6.16
C SER A 35 -3.35 -14.59 5.73
N SER A 36 -3.81 -13.80 6.70
CA SER A 36 -3.85 -12.36 6.52
C SER A 36 -2.40 -12.00 6.25
N ILE A 37 -2.08 -11.63 5.02
CA ILE A 37 -0.76 -11.10 4.71
C ILE A 37 -0.70 -9.79 5.49
N GLU A 38 -0.05 -9.86 6.64
CA GLU A 38 0.26 -8.69 7.44
C GLU A 38 1.29 -7.90 6.64
N ARG A 39 0.91 -6.71 6.25
CA ARG A 39 1.81 -5.80 5.54
C ARG A 39 2.52 -4.93 6.55
N SER A 40 3.85 -4.97 6.53
CA SER A 40 4.67 -4.16 7.43
C SER A 40 4.67 -2.66 7.03
N ALA A 41 5.06 -1.81 7.96
CA ALA A 41 5.33 -0.41 7.69
C ALA A 41 6.50 -0.27 6.69
N ASP A 42 7.56 -1.07 6.82
CA ASP A 42 8.71 -1.08 5.91
C ASP A 42 8.31 -1.42 4.47
N GLU A 43 7.39 -2.36 4.26
CA GLU A 43 6.88 -2.68 2.91
C GLU A 43 6.06 -1.53 2.32
N ALA A 44 5.31 -0.80 3.15
CA ALA A 44 4.61 0.39 2.73
C ALA A 44 5.59 1.52 2.37
N GLU A 45 6.62 1.76 3.18
CA GLU A 45 7.70 2.73 2.92
C GLU A 45 8.45 2.41 1.62
N ALA A 46 8.83 1.14 1.42
CA ALA A 46 9.48 0.69 0.18
C ALA A 46 8.60 0.95 -1.06
N THR A 47 7.28 0.76 -0.94
CA THR A 47 6.35 1.08 -2.03
C THR A 47 6.30 2.58 -2.30
N LEU A 48 6.28 3.40 -1.25
CA LEU A 48 6.25 4.86 -1.37
C LEU A 48 7.53 5.40 -2.00
N THR A 49 8.70 4.91 -1.61
CA THR A 49 9.99 5.30 -2.21
C THR A 49 10.15 4.84 -3.66
N SER A 50 9.30 3.93 -4.15
CA SER A 50 9.25 3.56 -5.57
C SER A 50 8.49 4.58 -6.44
N ILE A 51 7.78 5.55 -5.85
CA ILE A 51 7.09 6.61 -6.56
C ILE A 51 8.13 7.58 -7.12
N PRO A 52 8.13 7.90 -8.42
CA PRO A 52 9.10 8.82 -9.00
C PRO A 52 9.10 10.17 -8.29
N GLY A 53 10.26 10.62 -7.83
CA GLY A 53 10.43 11.87 -7.09
C GLY A 53 10.18 11.80 -5.59
N VAL A 54 9.85 10.63 -5.03
CA VAL A 54 9.88 10.41 -3.57
C VAL A 54 11.29 9.92 -3.20
N SER A 55 12.04 10.73 -2.45
CA SER A 55 13.41 10.41 -2.04
C SER A 55 13.48 9.62 -0.74
N ASP A 56 12.53 9.85 0.18
CA ASP A 56 12.40 9.08 1.42
C ASP A 56 10.93 9.02 1.88
N ALA A 57 10.58 7.93 2.58
CA ALA A 57 9.28 7.75 3.21
C ALA A 57 9.46 7.02 4.54
N ARG A 58 8.81 7.51 5.60
CA ARG A 58 8.83 6.92 6.93
C ARG A 58 7.45 6.88 7.54
N ILE A 59 7.08 5.72 8.06
CA ILE A 59 5.83 5.48 8.79
C ILE A 59 6.19 4.89 10.14
N GLY A 60 5.79 5.55 11.22
CA GLY A 60 6.14 5.04 12.54
C GLY A 60 5.24 5.60 13.64
N PRO A 61 5.29 5.01 14.83
CA PRO A 61 4.64 5.56 15.99
C PRO A 61 5.42 6.78 16.50
N ALA A 62 4.69 7.82 16.86
CA ALA A 62 5.25 8.98 17.53
C ALA A 62 4.41 9.32 18.78
N LYS A 63 4.94 10.15 19.66
CA LYS A 63 4.28 10.52 20.91
C LYS A 63 4.17 12.03 21.05
N ASP A 64 3.03 12.45 21.56
CA ASP A 64 2.81 13.80 22.04
C ASP A 64 2.27 13.72 23.49
N GLY A 65 3.14 13.98 24.45
CA GLY A 65 2.88 13.70 25.85
C GLY A 65 2.58 12.21 26.09
N PHE A 66 1.36 11.91 26.50
CA PHE A 66 0.90 10.53 26.75
C PHE A 66 0.16 9.90 25.57
N GLN A 67 -0.04 10.65 24.49
CA GLN A 67 -0.77 10.16 23.31
C GLN A 67 0.21 9.60 22.27
N THR A 68 -0.11 8.44 21.74
CA THR A 68 0.59 7.87 20.59
C THR A 68 -0.21 8.20 19.32
N TYR A 69 0.48 8.49 18.24
CA TYR A 69 -0.11 8.75 16.94
C TYR A 69 0.74 8.14 15.84
N MET A 70 0.17 7.95 14.66
CA MET A 70 0.89 7.55 13.46
C MET A 70 1.57 8.76 12.85
N SER A 71 2.89 8.71 12.68
CA SER A 71 3.68 9.72 11.99
C SER A 71 4.03 9.26 10.59
N ILE A 72 3.79 10.11 9.61
CA ILE A 72 4.04 9.89 8.18
C ILE A 72 4.96 11.02 7.71
N ASN A 73 6.16 10.69 7.25
CA ASN A 73 7.09 11.67 6.72
C ASN A 73 7.44 11.27 5.30
N ILE A 74 7.26 12.20 4.37
CA ILE A 74 7.57 12.04 2.95
C ILE A 74 8.54 13.13 2.56
N GLU A 75 9.64 12.74 1.95
CA GLU A 75 10.62 13.66 1.37
C GLU A 75 10.60 13.55 -0.14
N LEU A 76 10.46 14.69 -0.80
CA LEU A 76 10.43 14.80 -2.26
C LEU A 76 11.74 15.36 -2.78
N SER A 77 12.25 14.79 -3.84
CA SER A 77 13.36 15.34 -4.60
C SER A 77 12.90 16.55 -5.43
N ASP A 78 13.82 17.43 -5.78
CA ASP A 78 13.51 18.69 -6.48
C ASP A 78 12.89 18.49 -7.88
N ASP A 79 13.04 17.32 -8.46
CA ASP A 79 12.48 16.93 -9.75
C ASP A 79 11.06 16.34 -9.67
N PHE A 80 10.48 16.21 -8.46
CA PHE A 80 9.10 15.78 -8.32
C PHE A 80 8.14 16.73 -9.04
N SER A 81 7.41 16.21 -10.01
CA SER A 81 6.48 16.99 -10.86
C SER A 81 5.02 16.47 -10.80
N GLY A 82 4.74 15.51 -9.92
CA GLY A 82 3.41 14.94 -9.76
C GLY A 82 2.42 15.89 -9.07
N SER A 83 1.13 15.53 -9.13
CA SER A 83 0.07 16.20 -8.39
C SER A 83 0.18 15.88 -6.89
N ASP A 84 0.04 16.90 -6.03
CA ASP A 84 0.03 16.71 -4.58
C ASP A 84 -1.15 15.86 -4.12
N THR A 85 -2.31 16.02 -4.74
CA THR A 85 -3.52 15.25 -4.42
C THR A 85 -3.34 13.76 -4.77
N GLU A 86 -2.77 13.45 -5.94
CA GLU A 86 -2.48 12.07 -6.33
C GLU A 86 -1.40 11.43 -5.45
N LEU A 87 -0.35 12.18 -5.13
CA LEU A 87 0.68 11.74 -4.22
C LEU A 87 0.08 11.38 -2.85
N LEU A 88 -0.69 12.31 -2.27
CA LEU A 88 -1.29 12.11 -0.95
C LEU A 88 -2.28 10.95 -0.93
N ASP A 89 -3.10 10.77 -1.99
CA ASP A 89 -3.99 9.61 -2.07
C ASP A 89 -3.20 8.30 -2.11
N GLN A 90 -2.11 8.24 -2.86
CA GLN A 90 -1.23 7.07 -2.89
C GLN A 90 -0.55 6.84 -1.54
N VAL A 91 0.02 7.88 -0.94
CA VAL A 91 0.69 7.80 0.37
C VAL A 91 -0.29 7.26 1.42
N LEU A 92 -1.45 7.89 1.56
CA LEU A 92 -2.41 7.52 2.60
C LEU A 92 -3.00 6.12 2.38
N ARG A 93 -3.21 5.71 1.13
CA ARG A 93 -3.63 4.35 0.78
C ARG A 93 -2.59 3.31 1.20
N GLN A 94 -1.30 3.56 0.97
CA GLN A 94 -0.22 2.68 1.40
C GLN A 94 -0.12 2.62 2.92
N VAL A 95 -0.14 3.77 3.57
CA VAL A 95 -0.13 3.90 5.03
C VAL A 95 -1.32 3.17 5.67
N TRP A 96 -2.50 3.26 5.07
CA TRP A 96 -3.71 2.61 5.58
C TRP A 96 -3.74 1.10 5.40
N SER A 97 -2.85 0.56 4.56
CA SER A 97 -2.76 -0.89 4.29
C SER A 97 -1.79 -1.65 5.18
N GLN A 98 -0.90 -0.97 5.90
CA GLN A 98 0.04 -1.63 6.83
C GLN A 98 -0.64 -1.97 8.17
N THR A 99 -0.10 -2.92 8.94
CA THR A 99 -0.73 -3.49 10.12
C THR A 99 0.01 -3.21 11.43
N GLU A 100 1.18 -2.58 11.37
CA GLU A 100 2.07 -2.43 12.53
C GLU A 100 1.83 -1.15 13.32
N VAL A 101 1.52 -0.04 12.62
CA VAL A 101 1.36 1.27 13.26
C VAL A 101 -0.10 1.70 13.16
N ALA A 102 -0.84 1.53 14.26
CA ALA A 102 -2.26 1.89 14.30
C ALA A 102 -2.47 3.41 14.30
N PRO A 103 -3.42 3.92 13.50
CA PRO A 103 -3.82 5.32 13.54
C PRO A 103 -4.84 5.52 14.67
N GLU A 104 -4.42 5.55 15.94
CA GLU A 104 -5.34 5.57 17.10
C GLU A 104 -6.43 6.64 16.95
N ARG A 105 -6.12 7.91 17.20
CA ARG A 105 -7.08 9.02 17.12
C ARG A 105 -6.82 9.94 15.94
N TYR A 106 -5.56 10.10 15.58
CA TYR A 106 -5.11 10.93 14.48
C TYR A 106 -3.79 10.41 13.91
N ALA A 107 -3.53 10.78 12.68
CA ALA A 107 -2.26 10.63 12.02
C ALA A 107 -1.67 12.01 11.74
N VAL A 108 -0.35 12.11 11.73
CA VAL A 108 0.37 13.35 11.38
C VAL A 108 1.17 13.10 10.11
N ILE A 109 0.96 13.94 9.11
CA ILE A 109 1.72 13.91 7.87
C ILE A 109 2.61 15.13 7.72
N ARG A 110 3.83 14.90 7.27
CA ARG A 110 4.78 15.92 6.84
C ARG A 110 5.27 15.59 5.43
N VAL A 111 5.14 16.54 4.53
CA VAL A 111 5.69 16.45 3.18
C VAL A 111 6.69 17.58 3.02
N THR A 112 7.93 17.25 2.68
CA THR A 112 9.05 18.21 2.50
C THR A 112 9.68 18.02 1.13
N GLY A 113 10.47 19.01 0.70
CA GLY A 113 11.12 19.00 -0.62
C GLY A 113 10.24 19.55 -1.75
N ALA A 114 10.82 19.72 -2.92
CA ALA A 114 10.17 20.21 -4.14
C ALA A 114 9.32 21.49 -3.94
N GLY A 115 9.70 22.38 -3.01
CA GLY A 115 9.00 23.63 -2.70
C GLY A 115 7.63 23.45 -2.02
N ARG A 116 7.32 22.26 -1.46
CA ARG A 116 6.03 22.00 -0.80
C ARG A 116 5.89 22.77 0.50
N THR A 117 4.66 23.23 0.74
CA THR A 117 4.28 23.97 1.96
C THR A 117 3.14 23.24 2.67
N ALA A 118 3.02 23.43 3.98
CA ALA A 118 1.90 22.85 4.74
C ALA A 118 0.53 23.26 4.17
N SER A 119 0.39 24.51 3.70
CA SER A 119 -0.85 24.99 3.10
C SER A 119 -1.19 24.29 1.77
N GLY A 120 -0.19 23.99 0.93
CA GLY A 120 -0.39 23.21 -0.29
C GLY A 120 -0.83 21.77 0.01
N VAL A 121 -0.19 21.14 0.97
CA VAL A 121 -0.57 19.79 1.45
C VAL A 121 -1.97 19.81 2.05
N ALA A 122 -2.34 20.82 2.84
CA ALA A 122 -3.69 20.97 3.40
C ALA A 122 -4.77 21.15 2.32
N ALA A 123 -4.47 21.92 1.26
CA ALA A 123 -5.38 22.07 0.13
C ALA A 123 -5.62 20.74 -0.59
N ALA A 124 -4.56 19.97 -0.85
CA ALA A 124 -4.67 18.66 -1.47
C ALA A 124 -5.41 17.64 -0.59
N LEU A 125 -5.23 17.66 0.74
CA LEU A 125 -6.03 16.85 1.66
C LEU A 125 -7.51 17.23 1.61
N THR A 126 -7.83 18.52 1.49
CA THR A 126 -9.21 18.99 1.34
C THR A 126 -9.86 18.46 0.07
N GLU A 127 -9.13 18.40 -1.05
CA GLU A 127 -9.61 17.77 -2.29
C GLU A 127 -9.90 16.26 -2.15
N LEU A 128 -9.28 15.63 -1.17
CA LEU A 128 -9.50 14.23 -0.81
C LEU A 128 -10.62 14.06 0.24
N ASP A 129 -11.34 15.11 0.63
CA ASP A 129 -12.32 15.12 1.72
C ASP A 129 -11.72 14.75 3.09
N ILE A 130 -10.43 15.02 3.30
CA ILE A 130 -9.73 14.76 4.55
C ILE A 130 -9.49 16.10 5.26
N ARG A 131 -10.08 16.28 6.43
CA ARG A 131 -9.83 17.45 7.26
C ARG A 131 -8.46 17.38 7.89
N SER A 132 -7.74 18.48 7.82
CA SER A 132 -6.43 18.60 8.45
C SER A 132 -6.33 19.86 9.28
N MET A 133 -5.49 19.80 10.31
CA MET A 133 -5.15 20.93 11.16
C MET A 133 -3.64 21.06 11.23
N GLU A 134 -3.14 22.27 11.34
CA GLU A 134 -1.72 22.51 11.58
C GLU A 134 -1.29 21.86 12.90
N TYR A 135 -0.30 20.98 12.84
CA TYR A 135 0.28 20.31 14.00
C TYR A 135 1.63 20.94 14.38
N ALA A 136 2.41 21.31 13.38
CA ALA A 136 3.66 22.05 13.49
C ALA A 136 3.91 22.76 12.15
N GLN A 137 4.91 23.62 12.08
CA GLN A 137 5.18 24.49 10.89
C GLN A 137 5.12 23.79 9.54
N THR A 138 5.43 22.47 9.48
CA THR A 138 5.47 21.70 8.24
C THR A 138 4.68 20.41 8.33
N ALA A 139 3.88 20.22 9.37
CA ALA A 139 3.14 18.98 9.62
C ALA A 139 1.67 19.26 9.87
N LEU A 140 0.82 18.37 9.38
CA LEU A 140 -0.63 18.44 9.50
C LEU A 140 -1.15 17.20 10.23
N SER A 141 -2.05 17.39 11.18
CA SER A 141 -2.79 16.30 11.79
C SER A 141 -4.08 16.03 11.02
N MET A 142 -4.40 14.76 10.83
CA MET A 142 -5.61 14.26 10.18
C MET A 142 -6.37 13.36 11.16
N ILE A 143 -7.70 13.48 11.19
CA ILE A 143 -8.53 12.65 12.07
C ILE A 143 -8.66 11.25 11.43
N SER A 144 -8.41 10.20 12.22
CA SER A 144 -8.50 8.81 11.76
C SER A 144 -9.86 8.45 11.16
N ALA A 145 -10.95 9.05 11.68
CA ALA A 145 -12.28 8.80 11.13
C ALA A 145 -12.47 9.29 9.68
N ASP A 146 -11.79 10.37 9.26
CA ASP A 146 -11.85 10.84 7.87
C ASP A 146 -11.06 9.88 6.95
N LEU A 147 -9.94 9.37 7.43
CA LEU A 147 -9.14 8.36 6.72
C LEU A 147 -9.93 7.05 6.60
N GLU A 148 -10.63 6.62 7.65
CA GLU A 148 -11.49 5.44 7.63
C GLU A 148 -12.68 5.62 6.67
N ALA A 149 -13.30 6.79 6.65
CA ALA A 149 -14.39 7.10 5.72
C ALA A 149 -13.95 6.99 4.25
N ARG A 150 -12.70 7.38 3.94
CA ARG A 150 -12.17 7.35 2.58
C ARG A 150 -11.60 5.98 2.19
N TYR A 151 -10.81 5.35 3.07
CA TYR A 151 -10.05 4.15 2.74
C TYR A 151 -10.63 2.87 3.34
N GLY A 152 -11.73 2.97 4.08
CA GLY A 152 -12.34 1.84 4.78
C GLY A 152 -11.67 1.55 6.12
N THR A 153 -12.15 0.53 6.81
CA THR A 153 -11.62 0.14 8.13
C THR A 153 -10.14 -0.22 8.04
N TRP A 154 -9.35 0.34 8.94
CA TRP A 154 -7.93 0.00 9.08
C TRP A 154 -7.72 -1.40 9.70
N PRO A 155 -6.75 -2.19 9.23
CA PRO A 155 -5.95 -2.00 8.04
C PRO A 155 -6.71 -2.35 6.76
N GLN A 156 -6.58 -1.51 5.73
CA GLN A 156 -7.21 -1.78 4.44
C GLN A 156 -6.44 -2.88 3.68
N ARG A 157 -7.15 -3.89 3.21
CA ARG A 157 -6.57 -4.88 2.31
C ARG A 157 -6.46 -4.32 0.90
N LEU A 158 -5.24 -4.13 0.43
CA LEU A 158 -5.04 -3.77 -0.97
C LEU A 158 -5.37 -4.98 -1.86
N ALA A 159 -6.13 -4.74 -2.94
CA ALA A 159 -6.39 -5.78 -3.92
C ALA A 159 -5.06 -6.22 -4.54
N GLN A 160 -4.76 -7.52 -4.44
CA GLN A 160 -3.60 -8.08 -5.13
C GLN A 160 -3.87 -8.05 -6.63
N THR A 161 -3.15 -7.22 -7.37
CA THR A 161 -3.13 -7.28 -8.83
C THR A 161 -2.38 -8.55 -9.22
N ARG A 162 -3.11 -9.53 -9.77
CA ARG A 162 -2.53 -10.76 -10.34
C ARG A 162 -1.99 -10.49 -11.73
#